data_5ad10fd81eaa35d48496719f124e3a72
#
_entry.id   5ad10fd81eaa35d48496719f124e3a72
#
_cell.length_a   1.000
_cell.length_b   1.000
_cell.length_c   1.000
_cell.angle_alpha   90.00
_cell.angle_beta   90.00
_cell.angle_gamma   90.00
#
_symmetry.space_group_name_H-M   'P 1'
#
loop_
_entity.id
_entity.type
_entity.pdbx_description
1 polymer ?
#
loop_
_entity_poly.entity_id
_entity_poly.type
_entity_poly.pdbx_seq_one_letter_code
_entity_poly.pdbx_strand_id
1 'polypeptide(L)'
;MKDIKVTDSVKYIGVDDHDIDLFESQYVVPNGVSYNSYVILDEKVAVMDTVDARKTDEWLANLEEALDGRSVDYIVVSHMEPDHAASLQVLAEKYPEAQVVGNAKTFNMIPQFFTFDLEGRKVVVKEGDTLSLGSHTLQFVMAPMVHWPEVMVAYETSEKILFSADGFGKFGALDADEDWACEARRYYFNICGKYGVQVQNLLKKAAGLDIEIICPLHGPILKENLGYYIGLYDTWSKYEPENEGILIAYASIHGNTAAAAKKLAEILEAKGAPRSEERR
;
A
#
# COMPACT_ATOMS: atom_id res chain seq x y z
N MET A 1 -18.33 6.96 7.56
CA MET A 1 -17.12 7.06 6.68
C MET A 1 -16.21 8.18 7.18
N LYS A 2 -14.88 8.00 7.16
CA LYS A 2 -13.94 9.11 7.47
C LYS A 2 -14.03 10.16 6.36
N ASP A 3 -13.98 11.44 6.73
CA ASP A 3 -13.98 12.55 5.76
C ASP A 3 -12.59 12.70 5.09
N ILE A 4 -12.17 11.64 4.39
CA ILE A 4 -10.93 11.59 3.64
C ILE A 4 -11.26 11.79 2.16
N LYS A 5 -11.03 13.00 1.68
CA LYS A 5 -11.32 13.35 0.30
C LYS A 5 -10.17 12.93 -0.63
N VAL A 6 -10.46 12.03 -1.59
CA VAL A 6 -9.58 11.80 -2.74
C VAL A 6 -9.90 12.84 -3.82
N THR A 7 -11.02 12.68 -4.49
CA THR A 7 -11.59 13.65 -5.47
C THR A 7 -13.11 13.65 -5.32
N ASP A 8 -13.81 14.27 -6.25
CA ASP A 8 -15.28 14.24 -6.24
C ASP A 8 -15.83 12.89 -6.74
N SER A 9 -15.11 12.21 -7.65
CA SER A 9 -15.48 10.93 -8.25
C SER A 9 -14.84 9.71 -7.58
N VAL A 10 -13.67 9.88 -6.94
CA VAL A 10 -12.97 8.82 -6.21
C VAL A 10 -13.16 9.02 -4.72
N LYS A 11 -13.76 8.02 -4.05
CA LYS A 11 -14.00 8.03 -2.60
C LYS A 11 -13.08 7.05 -1.89
N TYR A 12 -12.59 7.46 -0.72
CA TYR A 12 -11.95 6.56 0.23
C TYR A 12 -13.02 5.78 0.99
N ILE A 13 -12.91 4.46 1.02
CA ILE A 13 -13.84 3.56 1.71
C ILE A 13 -13.13 2.61 2.68
N GLY A 14 -11.84 2.82 2.93
CA GLY A 14 -11.04 2.00 3.82
C GLY A 14 -11.40 2.14 5.29
N VAL A 15 -10.66 1.42 6.12
CA VAL A 15 -10.88 1.33 7.58
C VAL A 15 -9.56 1.39 8.34
N ASP A 16 -9.61 1.81 9.60
CA ASP A 16 -8.49 1.71 10.54
C ASP A 16 -8.66 0.49 11.44
N ASP A 17 -7.56 -0.17 11.75
CA ASP A 17 -7.50 -1.29 12.70
C ASP A 17 -6.56 -0.95 13.86
N HIS A 18 -7.15 -0.63 15.02
CA HIS A 18 -6.44 -0.38 16.27
C HIS A 18 -6.35 -1.63 17.16
N ASP A 19 -7.01 -2.72 16.75
CA ASP A 19 -7.11 -3.96 17.54
C ASP A 19 -6.06 -4.99 17.15
N ILE A 20 -5.26 -4.71 16.11
CA ILE A 20 -4.22 -5.61 15.63
C ILE A 20 -3.01 -5.62 16.57
N ASP A 21 -2.62 -6.79 17.07
CA ASP A 21 -1.43 -6.96 17.90
C ASP A 21 -0.14 -6.83 17.09
N LEU A 22 -0.05 -7.60 16.01
CA LEU A 22 1.11 -7.71 15.15
C LEU A 22 0.67 -7.71 13.69
N PHE A 23 1.15 -6.76 12.91
CA PHE A 23 1.00 -6.79 11.46
C PHE A 23 1.81 -7.95 10.90
N GLU A 24 1.23 -8.75 9.98
CA GLU A 24 1.80 -10.00 9.46
C GLU A 24 2.32 -10.97 10.56
N SER A 25 1.73 -10.94 11.74
CA SER A 25 2.14 -11.74 12.90
C SER A 25 3.58 -11.51 13.37
N GLN A 26 4.23 -10.41 12.97
CA GLN A 26 5.63 -10.13 13.32
C GLN A 26 5.95 -8.65 13.62
N TYR A 27 5.21 -7.68 13.05
CA TYR A 27 5.54 -6.27 13.23
C TYR A 27 4.63 -5.61 14.25
N VAL A 28 5.21 -5.04 15.31
CA VAL A 28 4.46 -4.28 16.31
C VAL A 28 3.96 -2.98 15.68
N VAL A 29 2.67 -2.72 15.79
CA VAL A 29 2.01 -1.53 15.24
C VAL A 29 1.22 -0.82 16.34
N PRO A 30 1.89 -0.06 17.23
CA PRO A 30 1.25 0.53 18.41
C PRO A 30 0.16 1.56 18.06
N ASN A 31 0.25 2.15 16.89
CA ASN A 31 -0.74 3.09 16.37
C ASN A 31 -1.70 2.45 15.35
N GLY A 32 -1.81 1.11 15.38
CA GLY A 32 -2.65 0.36 14.46
C GLY A 32 -2.15 0.36 13.02
N VAL A 33 -3.07 0.13 12.08
CA VAL A 33 -2.83 0.14 10.64
C VAL A 33 -4.10 0.59 9.93
N SER A 34 -3.98 1.21 8.76
CA SER A 34 -5.11 1.44 7.87
C SER A 34 -5.13 0.40 6.76
N TYR A 35 -6.30 -0.15 6.45
CA TYR A 35 -6.54 -0.92 5.23
C TYR A 35 -7.31 -0.03 4.27
N ASN A 36 -6.61 0.45 3.26
CA ASN A 36 -7.18 1.40 2.32
C ASN A 36 -7.86 0.67 1.17
N SER A 37 -9.04 1.13 0.84
CA SER A 37 -9.80 0.72 -0.33
C SER A 37 -10.48 1.96 -0.90
N TYR A 38 -10.73 1.95 -2.19
CA TYR A 38 -11.30 3.12 -2.88
C TYR A 38 -12.42 2.68 -3.82
N VAL A 39 -13.35 3.60 -4.09
CA VAL A 39 -14.38 3.40 -5.12
C VAL A 39 -14.36 4.55 -6.11
N ILE A 40 -14.34 4.23 -7.39
CA ILE A 40 -14.45 5.18 -8.50
C ILE A 40 -15.90 5.18 -8.96
N LEU A 41 -16.54 6.34 -8.88
CA LEU A 41 -17.94 6.55 -9.23
C LEU A 41 -18.03 7.23 -10.61
N ASP A 42 -18.26 6.45 -11.65
CA ASP A 42 -18.42 6.91 -13.03
C ASP A 42 -19.62 6.22 -13.68
N GLU A 43 -19.74 6.17 -15.02
CA GLU A 43 -20.75 5.36 -15.70
C GLU A 43 -20.71 3.92 -15.20
N LYS A 44 -19.49 3.38 -15.07
CA LYS A 44 -19.17 2.11 -14.41
C LYS A 44 -18.51 2.36 -13.07
N VAL A 45 -18.90 1.60 -12.06
CA VAL A 45 -18.34 1.69 -10.71
C VAL A 45 -17.24 0.65 -10.55
N ALA A 46 -16.06 1.09 -10.12
CA ALA A 46 -14.93 0.21 -9.81
C ALA A 46 -14.53 0.33 -8.33
N VAL A 47 -14.46 -0.80 -7.63
CA VAL A 47 -13.87 -0.91 -6.30
C VAL A 47 -12.41 -1.32 -6.45
N MET A 48 -11.50 -0.55 -5.82
CA MET A 48 -10.07 -0.79 -5.84
C MET A 48 -9.66 -1.47 -4.54
N ASP A 49 -9.36 -2.76 -4.64
CA ASP A 49 -9.02 -3.67 -3.56
C ASP A 49 -10.10 -3.76 -2.44
N THR A 50 -9.89 -4.63 -1.48
CA THR A 50 -10.75 -4.82 -0.32
C THR A 50 -9.95 -4.62 0.97
N VAL A 51 -10.34 -5.24 2.08
CA VAL A 51 -9.70 -5.10 3.37
C VAL A 51 -9.57 -6.45 4.09
N ASP A 52 -8.87 -6.46 5.21
CA ASP A 52 -8.76 -7.61 6.13
C ASP A 52 -10.15 -8.10 6.59
N ALA A 53 -10.29 -9.41 6.74
CA ALA A 53 -11.55 -10.07 7.10
C ALA A 53 -12.17 -9.54 8.41
N ARG A 54 -11.34 -9.08 9.36
CA ARG A 54 -11.80 -8.51 10.64
C ARG A 54 -12.55 -7.20 10.49
N LYS A 55 -12.36 -6.51 9.39
CA LYS A 55 -12.93 -5.18 9.11
C LYS A 55 -13.95 -5.19 7.96
N THR A 56 -14.35 -6.37 7.49
CA THR A 56 -15.29 -6.53 6.36
C THR A 56 -16.59 -5.75 6.55
N ASP A 57 -17.22 -5.84 7.72
CA ASP A 57 -18.54 -5.24 7.95
C ASP A 57 -18.47 -3.71 7.95
N GLU A 58 -17.44 -3.12 8.58
CA GLU A 58 -17.22 -1.68 8.60
C GLU A 58 -16.92 -1.15 7.19
N TRP A 59 -16.06 -1.84 6.45
CA TRP A 59 -15.72 -1.51 5.08
C TRP A 59 -16.92 -1.59 4.14
N LEU A 60 -17.75 -2.64 4.24
CA LEU A 60 -18.97 -2.76 3.43
C LEU A 60 -19.95 -1.63 3.72
N ALA A 61 -20.09 -1.19 4.97
CA ALA A 61 -20.93 -0.04 5.32
C ALA A 61 -20.39 1.25 4.67
N ASN A 62 -19.07 1.47 4.67
CA ASN A 62 -18.45 2.61 3.98
C ASN A 62 -18.68 2.55 2.47
N LEU A 63 -18.56 1.37 1.85
CA LEU A 63 -18.83 1.18 0.44
C LEU A 63 -20.30 1.47 0.10
N GLU A 64 -21.25 0.94 0.88
CA GLU A 64 -22.68 1.16 0.65
C GLU A 64 -23.06 2.65 0.77
N GLU A 65 -22.50 3.35 1.75
CA GLU A 65 -22.68 4.79 1.90
C GLU A 65 -22.14 5.54 0.67
N ALA A 66 -20.93 5.17 0.19
CA ALA A 66 -20.31 5.81 -0.97
C ALA A 66 -21.07 5.54 -2.28
N LEU A 67 -21.65 4.33 -2.43
CA LEU A 67 -22.40 3.93 -3.61
C LEU A 67 -23.75 4.65 -3.76
N ASP A 68 -24.36 5.09 -2.67
CA ASP A 68 -25.68 5.74 -2.66
C ASP A 68 -26.73 4.98 -3.51
N GLY A 69 -26.81 3.66 -3.33
CA GLY A 69 -27.73 2.78 -4.03
C GLY A 69 -27.28 2.31 -5.43
N ARG A 70 -26.10 2.70 -5.90
CA ARG A 70 -25.51 2.18 -7.13
C ARG A 70 -24.96 0.76 -6.92
N SER A 71 -24.80 0.01 -8.02
CA SER A 71 -24.16 -1.30 -8.03
C SER A 71 -22.67 -1.18 -8.38
N VAL A 72 -21.90 -2.23 -8.08
CA VAL A 72 -20.49 -2.36 -8.47
C VAL A 72 -20.43 -3.09 -9.81
N ASP A 73 -19.66 -2.55 -10.76
CA ASP A 73 -19.40 -3.17 -12.08
C ASP A 73 -18.06 -3.92 -12.10
N TYR A 74 -17.04 -3.38 -11.41
CA TYR A 74 -15.71 -3.95 -11.39
C TYR A 74 -15.13 -4.01 -9.96
N ILE A 75 -14.43 -5.10 -9.67
CA ILE A 75 -13.62 -5.29 -8.47
C ILE A 75 -12.19 -5.45 -8.95
N VAL A 76 -11.35 -4.45 -8.75
CA VAL A 76 -9.94 -4.46 -9.15
C VAL A 76 -9.11 -5.02 -8.01
N VAL A 77 -8.34 -6.07 -8.27
CA VAL A 77 -7.46 -6.72 -7.30
C VAL A 77 -6.02 -6.40 -7.65
N SER A 78 -5.45 -5.43 -6.96
CA SER A 78 -4.05 -5.03 -7.13
C SER A 78 -3.10 -5.99 -6.42
N HIS A 79 -3.55 -6.53 -5.26
CA HIS A 79 -2.76 -7.39 -4.40
C HIS A 79 -3.62 -8.45 -3.71
N MET A 80 -3.07 -9.68 -3.58
CA MET A 80 -3.78 -10.84 -3.04
C MET A 80 -3.48 -11.12 -1.57
N GLU A 81 -2.68 -10.27 -0.91
CA GLU A 81 -2.46 -10.42 0.52
C GLU A 81 -3.77 -10.28 1.29
N PRO A 82 -3.99 -11.11 2.35
CA PRO A 82 -5.30 -11.16 3.03
C PRO A 82 -5.79 -9.82 3.59
N ASP A 83 -4.92 -8.91 3.95
CA ASP A 83 -5.31 -7.59 4.45
C ASP A 83 -5.86 -6.64 3.36
N HIS A 84 -5.74 -7.03 2.08
CA HIS A 84 -6.34 -6.34 0.93
C HIS A 84 -7.32 -7.21 0.15
N ALA A 85 -7.27 -8.53 0.32
CA ALA A 85 -8.08 -9.44 -0.48
C ALA A 85 -9.06 -10.30 0.32
N ALA A 86 -8.97 -10.36 1.66
CA ALA A 86 -9.81 -11.29 2.43
C ALA A 86 -11.30 -11.05 2.28
N SER A 87 -11.74 -9.83 2.02
CA SER A 87 -13.14 -9.48 1.80
C SER A 87 -13.62 -9.64 0.34
N LEU A 88 -12.74 -10.09 -0.58
CA LEU A 88 -13.04 -10.23 -2.01
C LEU A 88 -14.23 -11.15 -2.28
N GLN A 89 -14.29 -12.32 -1.63
CA GLN A 89 -15.40 -13.25 -1.82
C GLN A 89 -16.73 -12.63 -1.39
N VAL A 90 -16.77 -11.98 -0.24
CA VAL A 90 -17.99 -11.34 0.29
C VAL A 90 -18.49 -10.25 -0.68
N LEU A 91 -17.57 -9.43 -1.20
CA LEU A 91 -17.92 -8.41 -2.19
C LEU A 91 -18.43 -9.01 -3.49
N ALA A 92 -17.76 -10.04 -4.01
CA ALA A 92 -18.13 -10.70 -5.27
C ALA A 92 -19.47 -11.46 -5.17
N GLU A 93 -19.82 -11.99 -4.01
CA GLU A 93 -21.11 -12.62 -3.75
C GLU A 93 -22.23 -11.58 -3.57
N LYS A 94 -21.91 -10.43 -2.95
CA LYS A 94 -22.86 -9.31 -2.78
C LYS A 94 -23.21 -8.65 -4.11
N TYR A 95 -22.26 -8.55 -5.04
CA TYR A 95 -22.44 -7.98 -6.37
C TYR A 95 -22.14 -9.04 -7.45
N PRO A 96 -23.06 -9.99 -7.67
CA PRO A 96 -22.83 -11.16 -8.54
C PRO A 96 -22.60 -10.81 -10.01
N GLU A 97 -23.02 -9.62 -10.45
CA GLU A 97 -22.80 -9.13 -11.83
C GLU A 97 -21.43 -8.41 -11.98
N ALA A 98 -20.76 -8.09 -10.89
CA ALA A 98 -19.47 -7.41 -10.94
C ALA A 98 -18.39 -8.33 -11.53
N GLN A 99 -17.57 -7.78 -12.40
CA GLN A 99 -16.41 -8.47 -12.96
C GLN A 99 -15.18 -8.24 -12.08
N VAL A 100 -14.41 -9.28 -11.84
CA VAL A 100 -13.15 -9.20 -11.11
C VAL A 100 -12.02 -8.94 -12.10
N VAL A 101 -11.26 -7.86 -11.87
CA VAL A 101 -10.14 -7.41 -12.70
C VAL A 101 -8.84 -7.73 -12.00
N GLY A 102 -7.96 -8.45 -12.66
CA GLY A 102 -6.65 -8.82 -12.14
C GLY A 102 -5.75 -9.37 -13.22
N ASN A 103 -4.49 -9.60 -12.92
CA ASN A 103 -3.62 -10.27 -13.89
C ASN A 103 -3.73 -11.80 -13.81
N ALA A 104 -3.07 -12.52 -14.72
CA ALA A 104 -3.14 -13.96 -14.78
C ALA A 104 -2.68 -14.66 -13.48
N LYS A 105 -1.72 -14.09 -12.74
CA LYS A 105 -1.25 -14.65 -11.46
C LYS A 105 -2.29 -14.45 -10.37
N THR A 106 -2.96 -13.29 -10.31
CA THR A 106 -4.08 -13.03 -9.41
C THR A 106 -5.13 -14.14 -9.55
N PHE A 107 -5.55 -14.47 -10.77
CA PHE A 107 -6.53 -15.53 -11.00
C PHE A 107 -6.02 -16.94 -10.73
N ASN A 108 -4.72 -17.17 -10.77
CA ASN A 108 -4.12 -18.43 -10.29
C ASN A 108 -4.07 -18.52 -8.76
N MET A 109 -4.01 -17.38 -8.07
CA MET A 109 -3.95 -17.32 -6.60
C MET A 109 -5.34 -17.35 -5.95
N ILE A 110 -6.35 -16.70 -6.53
CA ILE A 110 -7.71 -16.65 -5.98
C ILE A 110 -8.22 -18.03 -5.52
N PRO A 111 -8.12 -19.12 -6.28
CA PRO A 111 -8.60 -20.44 -5.84
C PRO A 111 -7.77 -21.08 -4.70
N GLN A 112 -6.64 -20.50 -4.32
CA GLN A 112 -5.85 -20.93 -3.17
C GLN A 112 -6.35 -20.32 -1.85
N PHE A 113 -7.07 -19.19 -1.93
CA PHE A 113 -7.62 -18.47 -0.79
C PHE A 113 -9.14 -18.60 -0.68
N PHE A 114 -9.84 -18.77 -1.81
CA PHE A 114 -11.29 -18.66 -1.90
C PHE A 114 -11.90 -19.83 -2.66
N THR A 115 -13.20 -20.09 -2.40
CA THR A 115 -13.97 -21.17 -3.03
C THR A 115 -15.11 -20.71 -3.93
N PHE A 116 -15.28 -19.37 -4.11
CA PHE A 116 -16.34 -18.84 -4.96
C PHE A 116 -16.01 -18.95 -6.45
N ASP A 117 -17.04 -19.04 -7.28
CA ASP A 117 -16.88 -19.15 -8.72
C ASP A 117 -16.78 -17.79 -9.39
N LEU A 118 -15.84 -17.68 -10.31
CA LEU A 118 -15.62 -16.50 -11.15
C LEU A 118 -15.78 -16.82 -12.64
N GLU A 119 -16.46 -17.93 -13.01
CA GLU A 119 -16.68 -18.27 -14.42
C GLU A 119 -17.47 -17.14 -15.10
N GLY A 120 -16.97 -16.67 -16.24
CA GLY A 120 -17.56 -15.55 -16.99
C GLY A 120 -17.37 -14.15 -16.38
N ARG A 121 -16.74 -14.04 -15.19
CA ARG A 121 -16.58 -12.78 -14.46
C ARG A 121 -15.12 -12.27 -14.38
N LYS A 122 -14.19 -12.91 -15.10
CA LYS A 122 -12.77 -12.57 -15.07
C LYS A 122 -12.41 -11.59 -16.16
N VAL A 123 -11.80 -10.46 -15.79
CA VAL A 123 -11.13 -9.54 -16.72
C VAL A 123 -9.63 -9.65 -16.47
N VAL A 124 -8.95 -10.41 -17.34
CA VAL A 124 -7.50 -10.63 -17.21
C VAL A 124 -6.77 -9.51 -17.91
N VAL A 125 -5.99 -8.74 -17.14
CA VAL A 125 -5.19 -7.61 -17.64
C VAL A 125 -3.68 -7.91 -17.58
N LYS A 126 -2.93 -7.20 -18.40
CA LYS A 126 -1.46 -7.25 -18.50
C LYS A 126 -0.87 -5.85 -18.61
N GLU A 127 0.43 -5.76 -18.70
CA GLU A 127 1.17 -4.50 -18.83
C GLU A 127 0.61 -3.59 -19.91
N GLY A 128 0.19 -2.39 -19.53
CA GLY A 128 -0.30 -1.35 -20.41
C GLY A 128 -1.76 -1.50 -20.86
N ASP A 129 -2.46 -2.58 -20.48
CA ASP A 129 -3.89 -2.71 -20.76
C ASP A 129 -4.69 -1.62 -20.05
N THR A 130 -5.84 -1.26 -20.62
CA THR A 130 -6.72 -0.22 -20.07
C THR A 130 -8.13 -0.75 -19.83
N LEU A 131 -8.81 -0.16 -18.84
CA LEU A 131 -10.22 -0.38 -18.53
C LEU A 131 -10.94 0.96 -18.46
N SER A 132 -11.89 1.19 -19.37
CA SER A 132 -12.74 2.38 -19.35
C SER A 132 -13.90 2.21 -18.39
N LEU A 133 -14.16 3.24 -17.56
CA LEU A 133 -15.30 3.32 -16.65
C LEU A 133 -16.35 4.33 -17.12
N GLY A 134 -16.06 5.02 -18.25
CA GLY A 134 -16.83 6.14 -18.79
C GLY A 134 -15.89 7.31 -19.05
N SER A 135 -15.92 8.33 -18.21
CA SER A 135 -14.97 9.45 -18.23
C SER A 135 -13.60 9.10 -17.66
N HIS A 136 -13.53 8.10 -16.75
CA HIS A 136 -12.29 7.61 -16.16
C HIS A 136 -11.77 6.39 -16.90
N THR A 137 -10.45 6.26 -16.97
CA THR A 137 -9.77 5.10 -17.56
C THR A 137 -8.62 4.66 -16.66
N LEU A 138 -8.65 3.39 -16.25
CA LEU A 138 -7.56 2.75 -15.54
C LEU A 138 -6.56 2.17 -16.53
N GLN A 139 -5.28 2.48 -16.38
CA GLN A 139 -4.16 1.83 -17.08
C GLN A 139 -3.40 0.97 -16.07
N PHE A 140 -3.18 -0.31 -16.41
CA PHE A 140 -2.52 -1.26 -15.51
C PHE A 140 -1.03 -1.35 -15.78
N VAL A 141 -0.24 -1.31 -14.69
CA VAL A 141 1.21 -1.44 -14.71
C VAL A 141 1.61 -2.59 -13.80
N MET A 142 2.25 -3.61 -14.36
CA MET A 142 2.67 -4.77 -13.57
C MET A 142 3.86 -4.44 -12.68
N ALA A 143 3.75 -4.78 -11.40
CA ALA A 143 4.72 -4.54 -10.35
C ALA A 143 5.14 -5.84 -9.63
N PRO A 144 5.57 -6.90 -10.37
CA PRO A 144 5.83 -8.20 -9.79
C PRO A 144 6.92 -8.11 -8.72
N MET A 145 6.70 -8.77 -7.59
CA MET A 145 7.55 -8.77 -6.40
C MET A 145 7.66 -7.41 -5.68
N VAL A 146 6.69 -6.54 -5.89
CA VAL A 146 6.54 -5.34 -5.06
C VAL A 146 5.20 -5.44 -4.29
N HIS A 147 4.98 -6.33 -3.25
CA HIS A 147 6.07 -7.26 -2.86
C HIS A 147 5.76 -8.72 -3.21
N TRP A 148 4.59 -9.08 -3.68
CA TRP A 148 4.19 -10.40 -4.15
C TRP A 148 4.22 -10.52 -5.68
N PRO A 149 4.21 -11.77 -6.23
CA PRO A 149 4.45 -11.97 -7.66
C PRO A 149 3.34 -11.47 -8.59
N GLU A 150 2.13 -11.29 -8.07
CA GLU A 150 0.94 -10.85 -8.83
C GLU A 150 0.70 -9.34 -8.73
N VAL A 151 1.42 -8.61 -7.90
CA VAL A 151 1.14 -7.18 -7.68
C VAL A 151 1.13 -6.40 -8.98
N MET A 152 0.11 -5.59 -9.12
CA MET A 152 -0.02 -4.57 -10.15
C MET A 152 -0.47 -3.25 -9.52
N VAL A 153 -0.15 -2.15 -10.17
CA VAL A 153 -0.67 -0.83 -9.83
C VAL A 153 -1.59 -0.35 -10.95
N ALA A 154 -2.53 0.52 -10.63
CA ALA A 154 -3.44 1.10 -11.61
C ALA A 154 -3.30 2.61 -11.63
N TYR A 155 -3.12 3.18 -12.82
CA TYR A 155 -3.07 4.61 -13.03
C TYR A 155 -4.39 5.08 -13.65
N GLU A 156 -5.12 5.93 -12.92
CA GLU A 156 -6.32 6.58 -13.44
C GLU A 156 -5.90 7.85 -14.20
N THR A 157 -6.23 7.88 -15.48
CA THR A 157 -5.62 8.83 -16.43
C THR A 157 -6.26 10.21 -16.43
N SER A 158 -7.52 10.35 -15.99
CA SER A 158 -8.29 11.61 -16.07
C SER A 158 -7.97 12.54 -14.91
N GLU A 159 -7.90 12.00 -13.69
CA GLU A 159 -7.57 12.73 -12.46
C GLU A 159 -6.12 12.47 -12.00
N LYS A 160 -5.34 11.69 -12.81
CA LYS A 160 -3.90 11.42 -12.61
C LYS A 160 -3.59 10.75 -11.28
N ILE A 161 -4.39 9.76 -10.91
CA ILE A 161 -4.30 9.05 -9.64
C ILE A 161 -3.54 7.73 -9.83
N LEU A 162 -2.51 7.50 -9.05
CA LEU A 162 -1.85 6.21 -8.94
C LEU A 162 -2.39 5.43 -7.73
N PHE A 163 -3.12 4.35 -7.97
CA PHE A 163 -3.40 3.31 -6.97
C PHE A 163 -2.18 2.40 -6.90
N SER A 164 -1.37 2.59 -5.86
CA SER A 164 0.02 2.12 -5.83
C SER A 164 0.22 0.77 -5.16
N ALA A 165 -0.87 0.03 -4.87
CA ALA A 165 -0.81 -1.14 -4.00
C ALA A 165 -0.09 -0.78 -2.69
N ASP A 166 0.82 -1.61 -2.18
CA ASP A 166 1.61 -1.33 -0.98
C ASP A 166 2.68 -0.25 -1.17
N GLY A 167 2.93 0.13 -2.41
CA GLY A 167 3.87 1.20 -2.70
C GLY A 167 3.46 2.51 -2.02
N PHE A 168 4.42 3.17 -1.37
CA PHE A 168 4.22 4.40 -0.59
C PHE A 168 3.37 4.24 0.68
N GLY A 169 3.09 3.01 1.08
CA GLY A 169 2.40 2.68 2.33
C GLY A 169 3.26 2.94 3.56
N LYS A 170 2.61 3.00 4.72
CA LYS A 170 3.25 3.10 6.03
C LYS A 170 2.46 2.32 7.08
N PHE A 171 3.09 1.94 8.19
CA PHE A 171 2.38 1.53 9.38
C PHE A 171 1.66 2.71 10.04
N GLY A 172 0.68 2.39 10.89
CA GLY A 172 -0.14 3.36 11.59
C GLY A 172 -1.49 3.62 10.92
N ALA A 173 -2.51 3.76 11.75
CA ALA A 173 -3.86 4.16 11.35
C ALA A 173 -3.87 5.62 10.85
N LEU A 174 -4.87 6.01 10.06
CA LEU A 174 -4.94 7.35 9.47
C LEU A 174 -5.26 8.47 10.46
N ASP A 175 -5.71 8.12 11.67
CA ASP A 175 -5.95 9.07 12.76
C ASP A 175 -4.73 9.22 13.70
N ALA A 176 -3.64 8.49 13.46
CA ALA A 176 -2.40 8.63 14.20
C ALA A 176 -1.59 9.84 13.69
N ASP A 177 -1.24 10.74 14.61
CA ASP A 177 -0.35 11.88 14.31
C ASP A 177 1.11 11.43 14.42
N GLU A 178 1.69 11.01 13.30
CA GLU A 178 3.07 10.53 13.23
C GLU A 178 3.73 10.89 11.89
N ASP A 179 5.06 11.02 11.91
CA ASP A 179 5.83 11.32 10.71
C ASP A 179 5.73 10.18 9.68
N TRP A 180 5.33 10.54 8.45
CA TRP A 180 5.20 9.57 7.37
C TRP A 180 6.51 8.84 7.09
N ALA A 181 7.62 9.56 6.99
CA ALA A 181 8.90 8.97 6.56
C ALA A 181 9.44 7.92 7.54
N CYS A 182 9.22 8.11 8.85
CA CYS A 182 9.67 7.16 9.86
C CYS A 182 8.98 5.81 9.70
N GLU A 183 7.64 5.81 9.68
CA GLU A 183 6.86 4.59 9.59
C GLU A 183 6.82 4.00 8.17
N ALA A 184 6.89 4.82 7.12
CA ALA A 184 7.03 4.34 5.75
C ALA A 184 8.38 3.68 5.49
N ARG A 185 9.48 4.20 6.07
CA ARG A 185 10.80 3.57 5.99
C ARG A 185 10.79 2.22 6.70
N ARG A 186 10.19 2.15 7.89
CA ARG A 186 10.04 0.89 8.64
C ARG A 186 9.20 -0.12 7.86
N TYR A 187 8.07 0.32 7.28
CA TYR A 187 7.23 -0.50 6.40
C TYR A 187 8.02 -0.99 5.19
N TYR A 188 8.63 -0.09 4.43
CA TYR A 188 9.36 -0.40 3.21
C TYR A 188 10.44 -1.46 3.43
N PHE A 189 11.34 -1.28 4.40
CA PHE A 189 12.45 -2.20 4.61
C PHE A 189 12.01 -3.57 5.13
N ASN A 190 10.90 -3.66 5.83
CA ASN A 190 10.36 -4.92 6.30
C ASN A 190 9.56 -5.66 5.22
N ILE A 191 8.83 -4.95 4.38
CA ILE A 191 7.91 -5.52 3.38
C ILE A 191 8.58 -5.64 1.99
N CYS A 192 9.07 -4.53 1.44
CA CYS A 192 9.62 -4.46 0.08
C CYS A 192 11.15 -4.46 0.01
N GLY A 193 11.87 -4.24 1.12
CA GLY A 193 13.30 -3.88 1.11
C GLY A 193 14.21 -4.84 0.37
N LYS A 194 13.92 -6.14 0.38
CA LYS A 194 14.71 -7.14 -0.39
C LYS A 194 14.51 -7.08 -1.90
N TYR A 195 13.51 -6.33 -2.37
CA TYR A 195 13.13 -6.25 -3.79
C TYR A 195 13.46 -4.90 -4.43
N GLY A 196 14.54 -4.26 -4.00
CA GLY A 196 14.95 -2.93 -4.48
C GLY A 196 15.02 -2.82 -6.01
N VAL A 197 15.52 -3.85 -6.71
CA VAL A 197 15.57 -3.87 -8.19
C VAL A 197 14.18 -3.81 -8.80
N GLN A 198 13.20 -4.52 -8.23
CA GLN A 198 11.82 -4.54 -8.71
C GLN A 198 11.14 -3.19 -8.46
N VAL A 199 11.39 -2.57 -7.30
CA VAL A 199 10.93 -1.21 -6.99
C VAL A 199 11.53 -0.20 -7.97
N GLN A 200 12.84 -0.28 -8.27
CA GLN A 200 13.48 0.58 -9.27
C GLN A 200 12.86 0.40 -10.67
N ASN A 201 12.47 -0.82 -11.04
CA ASN A 201 11.79 -1.06 -12.32
C ASN A 201 10.39 -0.43 -12.33
N LEU A 202 9.65 -0.51 -11.22
CA LEU A 202 8.34 0.14 -11.08
C LEU A 202 8.48 1.67 -11.16
N LEU A 203 9.43 2.26 -10.43
CA LEU A 203 9.68 3.71 -10.47
C LEU A 203 10.03 4.20 -11.88
N LYS A 204 10.82 3.43 -12.66
CA LYS A 204 11.11 3.76 -14.07
C LYS A 204 9.87 3.76 -14.95
N LYS A 205 8.95 2.81 -14.75
CA LYS A 205 7.68 2.77 -15.49
C LYS A 205 6.79 3.96 -15.10
N ALA A 206 6.69 4.23 -13.79
CA ALA A 206 5.88 5.33 -13.26
C ALA A 206 6.42 6.72 -13.65
N ALA A 207 7.73 6.87 -13.92
CA ALA A 207 8.32 8.13 -14.33
C ALA A 207 7.77 8.70 -15.67
N GLY A 208 7.11 7.85 -16.48
CA GLY A 208 6.41 8.28 -17.70
C GLY A 208 4.96 8.72 -17.47
N LEU A 209 4.44 8.61 -16.24
CA LEU A 209 3.07 8.96 -15.89
C LEU A 209 3.04 10.35 -15.22
N ASP A 210 2.00 11.11 -15.53
CA ASP A 210 1.76 12.43 -14.92
C ASP A 210 0.92 12.26 -13.65
N ILE A 211 1.58 11.88 -12.54
CA ILE A 211 0.91 11.53 -11.27
C ILE A 211 0.73 12.78 -10.42
N GLU A 212 -0.50 13.06 -10.01
CA GLU A 212 -0.86 14.16 -9.09
C GLU A 212 -1.32 13.65 -7.72
N ILE A 213 -1.81 12.40 -7.63
CA ILE A 213 -2.28 11.78 -6.39
C ILE A 213 -1.75 10.35 -6.32
N ILE A 214 -1.27 9.93 -5.16
CA ILE A 214 -0.93 8.53 -4.87
C ILE A 214 -1.87 8.02 -3.80
N CYS A 215 -2.55 6.91 -4.10
CA CYS A 215 -3.49 6.20 -3.24
C CYS A 215 -2.91 4.83 -2.85
N PRO A 216 -2.17 4.73 -1.74
CA PRO A 216 -1.60 3.45 -1.29
C PRO A 216 -2.64 2.59 -0.56
N LEU A 217 -2.34 1.31 -0.37
CA LEU A 217 -3.18 0.38 0.41
C LEU A 217 -3.02 0.54 1.93
N HIS A 218 -1.98 1.25 2.39
CA HIS A 218 -1.77 1.65 3.78
C HIS A 218 -1.33 3.10 3.89
N GLY A 219 -1.73 3.79 4.97
CA GLY A 219 -1.30 5.15 5.24
C GLY A 219 -2.04 6.22 4.44
N PRO A 220 -1.58 7.48 4.48
CA PRO A 220 -2.31 8.62 3.93
C PRO A 220 -2.29 8.66 2.41
N ILE A 221 -3.31 9.29 1.83
CA ILE A 221 -3.32 9.69 0.42
C ILE A 221 -2.31 10.83 0.25
N LEU A 222 -1.42 10.71 -0.74
CA LEU A 222 -0.37 11.67 -1.00
C LEU A 222 -0.76 12.56 -2.19
N LYS A 223 -0.83 13.87 -1.97
CA LYS A 223 -1.23 14.87 -2.99
C LYS A 223 -0.23 15.99 -3.18
N GLU A 224 0.58 16.24 -2.18
CA GLU A 224 1.54 17.33 -2.19
C GLU A 224 2.96 16.77 -2.11
N ASN A 225 3.91 17.47 -2.70
CA ASN A 225 5.33 17.14 -2.62
C ASN A 225 5.65 15.69 -2.99
N LEU A 226 5.01 15.13 -4.01
CA LEU A 226 5.19 13.73 -4.42
C LEU A 226 6.65 13.39 -4.72
N GLY A 227 7.43 14.37 -5.20
CA GLY A 227 8.86 14.20 -5.43
C GLY A 227 9.66 13.80 -4.18
N TYR A 228 9.23 14.22 -2.99
CA TYR A 228 9.84 13.80 -1.72
C TYR A 228 9.65 12.30 -1.46
N TYR A 229 8.42 11.82 -1.58
CA TYR A 229 8.10 10.40 -1.34
C TYR A 229 8.75 9.49 -2.38
N ILE A 230 8.69 9.89 -3.65
CA ILE A 230 9.33 9.17 -4.76
C ILE A 230 10.85 9.15 -4.58
N GLY A 231 11.46 10.27 -4.14
CA GLY A 231 12.88 10.37 -3.88
C GLY A 231 13.36 9.44 -2.75
N LEU A 232 12.57 9.30 -1.68
CA LEU A 232 12.87 8.36 -0.61
C LEU A 232 12.81 6.91 -1.10
N TYR A 233 11.77 6.54 -1.86
CA TYR A 233 11.67 5.20 -2.46
C TYR A 233 12.81 4.91 -3.43
N ASP A 234 13.26 5.90 -4.21
CA ASP A 234 14.42 5.78 -5.08
C ASP A 234 15.72 5.52 -4.27
N THR A 235 15.95 6.27 -3.20
CA THR A 235 17.08 6.10 -2.29
C THR A 235 17.06 4.72 -1.60
N TRP A 236 15.91 4.34 -1.01
CA TRP A 236 15.80 3.08 -0.29
C TRP A 236 15.97 1.87 -1.20
N SER A 237 15.40 1.91 -2.40
CA SER A 237 15.48 0.80 -3.36
C SER A 237 16.83 0.63 -4.03
N LYS A 238 17.68 1.66 -4.01
CA LYS A 238 19.09 1.59 -4.36
C LYS A 238 20.01 1.14 -3.22
N TYR A 239 19.44 1.01 -2.01
CA TYR A 239 20.19 0.77 -0.77
C TYR A 239 21.21 1.88 -0.48
N GLU A 240 20.90 3.10 -0.88
CA GLU A 240 21.68 4.28 -0.59
C GLU A 240 21.32 4.83 0.80
N PRO A 241 22.26 5.38 1.56
CA PRO A 241 21.96 6.02 2.84
C PRO A 241 21.24 7.35 2.61
N GLU A 242 20.22 7.64 3.45
CA GLU A 242 19.57 8.96 3.44
C GLU A 242 20.49 10.06 4.01
N ASN A 243 21.36 9.68 4.93
CA ASN A 243 22.29 10.59 5.59
C ASN A 243 23.67 9.92 5.69
N GLU A 244 24.73 10.69 5.60
CA GLU A 244 26.06 10.23 5.94
C GLU A 244 26.17 10.00 7.46
N GLY A 245 26.74 8.86 7.86
CA GLY A 245 26.88 8.53 9.27
C GLY A 245 27.53 7.19 9.53
N ILE A 246 27.67 6.85 10.81
CA ILE A 246 28.23 5.57 11.28
C ILE A 246 27.19 4.91 12.17
N LEU A 247 26.67 3.74 11.75
CA LEU A 247 25.74 2.95 12.56
C LEU A 247 26.55 2.05 13.52
N ILE A 248 26.25 2.14 14.82
CA ILE A 248 26.76 1.22 15.84
C ILE A 248 25.59 0.38 16.32
N ALA A 249 25.43 -0.83 15.77
CA ALA A 249 24.44 -1.80 16.21
C ALA A 249 25.04 -2.71 17.28
N TYR A 250 24.35 -2.87 18.43
CA TYR A 250 24.81 -3.76 19.49
C TYR A 250 23.66 -4.37 20.29
N ALA A 251 23.94 -5.53 20.89
CA ALA A 251 23.11 -6.14 21.92
C ALA A 251 23.97 -6.37 23.17
N SER A 252 23.38 -6.23 24.38
CA SER A 252 24.13 -6.36 25.63
C SER A 252 23.27 -6.94 26.74
N ILE A 253 23.65 -8.11 27.25
CA ILE A 253 22.96 -8.77 28.36
C ILE A 253 23.40 -8.19 29.72
N HIS A 254 24.70 -7.99 29.90
CA HIS A 254 25.30 -7.53 31.18
C HIS A 254 25.82 -6.10 31.16
N GLY A 255 25.50 -5.32 30.11
CA GLY A 255 25.89 -3.92 30.00
C GLY A 255 27.30 -3.63 29.47
N ASN A 256 28.22 -4.57 29.43
CA ASN A 256 29.60 -4.33 29.01
C ASN A 256 29.72 -3.94 27.54
N THR A 257 29.04 -4.65 26.65
CA THR A 257 29.00 -4.30 25.20
C THR A 257 28.33 -2.95 25.00
N ALA A 258 27.26 -2.65 25.74
CA ALA A 258 26.61 -1.33 25.71
C ALA A 258 27.58 -0.22 26.11
N ALA A 259 28.36 -0.44 27.18
CA ALA A 259 29.36 0.55 27.63
C ALA A 259 30.45 0.78 26.56
N ALA A 260 30.93 -0.29 25.91
CA ALA A 260 31.92 -0.18 24.84
C ALA A 260 31.35 0.55 23.60
N ALA A 261 30.11 0.22 23.20
CA ALA A 261 29.42 0.88 22.08
C ALA A 261 29.22 2.39 22.34
N LYS A 262 28.78 2.75 23.54
CA LYS A 262 28.64 4.16 23.96
C LYS A 262 29.99 4.89 23.92
N LYS A 263 31.06 4.25 24.43
CA LYS A 263 32.39 4.85 24.41
C LYS A 263 32.90 5.06 22.99
N LEU A 264 32.62 4.12 22.07
CA LEU A 264 32.94 4.29 20.65
C LEU A 264 32.15 5.46 20.04
N ALA A 265 30.85 5.59 20.34
CA ALA A 265 30.05 6.70 19.89
C ALA A 265 30.60 8.06 20.35
N GLU A 266 30.97 8.20 21.63
CA GLU A 266 31.61 9.41 22.16
C GLU A 266 32.92 9.78 21.42
N ILE A 267 33.75 8.78 21.10
CA ILE A 267 35.01 8.98 20.36
C ILE A 267 34.72 9.46 18.93
N LEU A 268 33.72 8.89 18.26
CA LEU A 268 33.34 9.28 16.90
C LEU A 268 32.74 10.68 16.86
N GLU A 269 31.89 11.01 17.83
CA GLU A 269 31.32 12.35 17.99
C GLU A 269 32.41 13.41 18.21
N ALA A 270 33.39 13.10 19.06
CA ALA A 270 34.52 13.99 19.30
C ALA A 270 35.41 14.21 18.04
N LYS A 271 35.31 13.32 17.04
CA LYS A 271 35.94 13.43 15.73
C LYS A 271 35.04 14.05 14.65
N GLY A 272 33.83 14.55 15.03
CA GLY A 272 32.93 15.26 14.13
C GLY A 272 31.84 14.39 13.49
N ALA A 273 31.71 13.11 13.86
CA ALA A 273 30.55 12.32 13.39
C ALA A 273 29.26 12.84 14.04
N PRO A 274 28.17 13.06 13.26
CA PRO A 274 26.88 13.43 13.83
C PRO A 274 26.33 12.29 14.68
N ARG A 275 25.70 12.64 15.83
CA ARG A 275 25.12 11.66 16.73
C ARG A 275 23.59 11.68 16.65
N SER A 276 23.00 10.53 16.41
CA SER A 276 21.61 10.22 16.77
C SER A 276 21.57 8.91 17.57
N GLU A 277 20.68 8.78 18.55
CA GLU A 277 20.51 7.58 19.34
C GLU A 277 19.05 7.12 19.20
N GLU A 278 18.84 5.93 18.64
CA GLU A 278 17.56 5.22 18.64
C GLU A 278 17.65 4.04 19.60
N ARG A 279 16.66 3.89 20.47
CA ARG A 279 16.49 2.72 21.33
C ARG A 279 15.24 1.98 20.89
N ARG A 280 15.40 0.73 20.53
CA ARG A 280 14.29 -0.21 20.28
C ARG A 280 14.22 -1.24 21.40
#